data_9daba194dbe44ef19af89ca1ab4051dc
#
_entry.id   9daba194dbe44ef19af89ca1ab4051dc
#
_cell.length_a   1.000
_cell.length_b   1.000
_cell.length_c   1.000
_cell.angle_alpha   90.00
_cell.angle_beta   90.00
_cell.angle_gamma   90.00
#
_symmetry.space_group_name_H-M   'P 1'
#
loop_
_entity.id
_entity.type
_entity.pdbx_description
1 polymer ?
#
loop_
_entity_poly.entity_id
_entity_poly.type
_entity_poly.pdbx_seq_one_letter_code
_entity_poly.pdbx_strand_id
1 'polypeptide(L)'
;PRSTLFPYTTLFRSNLHKTFSTPHGGGGPGSGPVGVREGLENLLPVPKVAKEADGTYRIVTTDDSNIHVGEFFGNFAVMMRAYSYILTLGREHVRKVGPLATLAANYIKESLRDDYELPIPTVCKHEFVFDGLKDKSTGVTTMDVAKRLLDYGYHAPTIYFPLLFHEAMMIEPTENESVETLDAFIDV
;
A
#
# COMPACT_ATOMS: atom_id res chain seq x y z
N PRO A 1 -11.56 19.56 -12.15
CA PRO A 1 -12.30 18.34 -11.92
C PRO A 1 -12.29 18.08 -10.42
N ARG A 2 -13.46 18.13 -9.82
CA ARG A 2 -13.60 17.76 -8.41
C ARG A 2 -13.31 16.27 -8.35
N SER A 3 -12.26 15.88 -7.66
CA SER A 3 -11.97 14.48 -7.44
C SER A 3 -13.12 13.88 -6.63
N THR A 4 -13.89 13.05 -7.29
CA THR A 4 -15.02 12.34 -6.69
C THR A 4 -14.57 11.07 -5.97
N LEU A 5 -13.34 11.06 -5.43
CA LEU A 5 -12.77 9.85 -4.81
C LEU A 5 -13.66 9.30 -3.68
N PHE A 6 -14.50 10.14 -3.04
CA PHE A 6 -15.34 9.72 -1.93
C PHE A 6 -16.74 10.39 -1.91
N PRO A 7 -17.50 10.42 -3.01
CA PRO A 7 -18.80 11.11 -3.04
C PRO A 7 -19.83 10.51 -2.08
N TYR A 8 -19.63 9.27 -1.65
CA TYR A 8 -20.59 8.51 -0.82
C TYR A 8 -20.00 7.99 0.48
N THR A 9 -18.71 8.23 0.75
CA THR A 9 -18.06 7.76 1.97
C THR A 9 -18.29 8.75 3.11
N THR A 10 -18.71 8.26 4.25
CA THR A 10 -18.83 9.03 5.50
C THR A 10 -17.53 9.06 6.27
N LEU A 11 -16.65 8.09 6.03
CA LEU A 11 -15.38 7.89 6.73
C LEU A 11 -14.28 7.55 5.73
N PHE A 12 -13.16 8.25 5.82
CA PHE A 12 -11.91 7.90 5.15
C PHE A 12 -10.86 7.50 6.18
N ARG A 13 -10.17 6.41 5.94
CA ARG A 13 -8.98 5.99 6.68
C ARG A 13 -7.92 5.47 5.74
N SER A 14 -6.67 5.71 6.05
CA SER A 14 -5.53 5.20 5.30
C SER A 14 -4.50 4.60 6.23
N ASN A 15 -3.72 3.65 5.72
CA ASN A 15 -2.59 3.06 6.41
C ASN A 15 -1.29 3.63 5.86
N LEU A 16 -0.44 4.21 6.72
CA LEU A 16 0.84 4.76 6.30
C LEU A 16 1.80 3.68 5.79
N HIS A 17 1.66 2.44 6.24
CA HIS A 17 2.47 1.30 5.81
C HIS A 17 2.09 0.74 4.41
N LYS A 18 1.28 1.45 3.66
CA LYS A 18 0.96 1.14 2.26
C LYS A 18 1.78 2.03 1.32
N THR A 19 1.30 3.22 1.03
CA THR A 19 1.93 4.13 0.05
C THR A 19 3.08 4.95 0.63
N PHE A 20 3.16 5.13 1.96
CA PHE A 20 4.02 6.14 2.59
C PHE A 20 5.32 5.58 3.19
N SER A 21 5.83 4.50 2.64
CA SER A 21 7.18 3.96 2.96
C SER A 21 7.41 3.69 4.45
N THR A 22 6.42 3.16 5.14
CA THR A 22 6.54 2.78 6.54
C THR A 22 6.45 1.27 6.72
N PRO A 23 7.04 0.68 7.79
CA PRO A 23 7.00 -0.75 7.97
C PRO A 23 5.59 -1.24 8.31
N HIS A 24 5.22 -2.41 7.78
CA HIS A 24 4.01 -3.14 8.17
C HIS A 24 4.23 -3.91 9.49
N GLY A 25 5.42 -4.43 9.68
CA GLY A 25 5.85 -5.11 10.90
C GLY A 25 5.01 -6.33 11.29
N GLY A 26 4.44 -7.04 10.30
CA GLY A 26 3.55 -8.16 10.59
C GLY A 26 2.25 -7.76 11.31
N GLY A 27 1.85 -6.49 11.21
CA GLY A 27 0.65 -5.95 11.86
C GLY A 27 0.92 -5.15 13.14
N GLY A 28 2.20 -4.88 13.47
CA GLY A 28 2.59 -4.15 14.68
C GLY A 28 2.45 -2.63 14.59
N PRO A 29 3.35 -1.93 13.87
CA PRO A 29 3.45 -0.48 13.91
C PRO A 29 2.41 0.19 12.98
N GLY A 30 1.15 0.14 13.34
CA GLY A 30 0.07 0.79 12.58
C GLY A 30 -0.05 2.27 12.90
N SER A 31 -0.29 3.09 11.87
CA SER A 31 -0.70 4.49 12.00
C SER A 31 -1.34 4.95 10.69
N GLY A 32 -2.23 5.95 10.78
CA GLY A 32 -2.82 6.51 9.57
C GLY A 32 -3.83 7.61 9.88
N PRO A 33 -4.06 8.51 8.93
CA PRO A 33 -5.06 9.55 9.07
C PRO A 33 -6.48 8.98 8.99
N VAL A 34 -7.36 9.60 9.75
CA VAL A 34 -8.80 9.38 9.69
C VAL A 34 -9.47 10.70 9.36
N GLY A 35 -10.32 10.70 8.36
CA GLY A 35 -11.11 11.87 7.98
C GLY A 35 -12.59 11.51 7.87
N VAL A 36 -13.45 12.45 8.20
CA VAL A 36 -14.89 12.31 8.07
C VAL A 36 -15.43 13.37 7.13
N ARG A 37 -16.64 13.14 6.59
CA ARG A 37 -17.37 14.13 5.84
C ARG A 37 -17.80 15.28 6.78
N GLU A 38 -17.90 16.48 6.23
CA GLU A 38 -18.41 17.67 6.91
C GLU A 38 -19.72 17.37 7.66
N GLY A 39 -19.80 17.84 8.88
CA GLY A 39 -20.92 17.63 9.81
C GLY A 39 -20.81 16.36 10.66
N LEU A 40 -19.76 15.56 10.50
CA LEU A 40 -19.50 14.35 11.29
C LEU A 40 -18.26 14.47 12.20
N GLU A 41 -17.68 15.66 12.32
CA GLU A 41 -16.45 15.91 13.07
C GLU A 41 -16.56 15.54 14.54
N ASN A 42 -17.76 15.67 15.10
CA ASN A 42 -18.05 15.32 16.49
C ASN A 42 -18.04 13.81 16.76
N LEU A 43 -18.06 12.99 15.69
CA LEU A 43 -17.94 11.55 15.79
C LEU A 43 -16.47 11.06 15.77
N LEU A 44 -15.52 11.95 15.52
CA LEU A 44 -14.12 11.61 15.64
C LEU A 44 -13.74 11.39 17.11
N PRO A 45 -12.93 10.37 17.39
CA PRO A 45 -12.57 10.07 18.77
C PRO A 45 -11.67 11.13 19.39
N VAL A 46 -11.65 11.17 20.69
CA VAL A 46 -10.69 11.92 21.49
C VAL A 46 -9.69 10.92 22.13
N PRO A 47 -8.46 11.35 22.48
CA PRO A 47 -7.90 12.69 22.36
C PRO A 47 -7.57 13.08 20.91
N LYS A 48 -7.65 14.36 20.61
CA LYS A 48 -7.25 14.91 19.30
C LYS A 48 -6.43 16.19 19.47
N VAL A 49 -5.68 16.56 18.45
CA VAL A 49 -4.90 17.80 18.42
C VAL A 49 -5.73 18.89 17.75
N ALA A 50 -5.93 19.99 18.42
CA ALA A 50 -6.56 21.19 17.86
C ALA A 50 -5.53 22.32 17.70
N LYS A 51 -5.69 23.07 16.61
CA LYS A 51 -4.91 24.28 16.35
C LYS A 51 -5.69 25.49 16.88
N GLU A 52 -5.03 26.31 17.70
CA GLU A 52 -5.58 27.55 18.25
C GLU A 52 -5.43 28.73 17.26
N ALA A 53 -6.15 29.80 17.53
CA ALA A 53 -6.11 31.00 16.69
C ALA A 53 -4.73 31.68 16.64
N ASP A 54 -3.93 31.54 17.69
CA ASP A 54 -2.55 32.06 17.80
C ASP A 54 -1.51 31.18 17.08
N GLY A 55 -1.96 30.05 16.48
CA GLY A 55 -1.10 29.10 15.78
C GLY A 55 -0.50 28.01 16.67
N THR A 56 -0.73 28.03 17.98
CA THR A 56 -0.31 26.97 18.90
C THR A 56 -1.21 25.74 18.75
N TYR A 57 -0.80 24.62 19.36
CA TYR A 57 -1.56 23.38 19.34
C TYR A 57 -1.82 22.90 20.75
N ARG A 58 -3.02 22.38 21.00
CA ARG A 58 -3.37 21.73 22.27
C ARG A 58 -3.99 20.37 22.05
N ILE A 59 -3.91 19.55 23.07
CA ILE A 59 -4.60 18.26 23.12
C ILE A 59 -6.01 18.49 23.68
N VAL A 60 -7.01 18.00 22.93
CA VAL A 60 -8.40 18.00 23.35
C VAL A 60 -8.72 16.60 23.83
N THR A 61 -9.03 16.48 25.12
CA THR A 61 -9.35 15.20 25.77
C THR A 61 -10.84 15.00 26.01
N THR A 62 -11.60 16.09 26.00
CA THR A 62 -13.05 16.10 26.19
C THR A 62 -13.70 16.97 25.14
N ASP A 63 -14.71 16.46 24.48
CA ASP A 63 -15.64 17.18 23.62
C ASP A 63 -16.99 16.45 23.64
N ASP A 64 -17.89 16.81 22.73
CA ASP A 64 -19.19 16.15 22.59
C ASP A 64 -19.08 14.72 22.03
N SER A 65 -17.87 14.27 21.67
CA SER A 65 -17.62 12.90 21.26
C SER A 65 -17.68 11.95 22.44
N ASN A 66 -18.50 10.93 22.34
CA ASN A 66 -18.57 9.84 23.31
C ASN A 66 -17.53 8.75 23.05
N ILE A 67 -16.65 8.94 22.07
CA ILE A 67 -15.67 7.93 21.65
C ILE A 67 -14.30 8.33 22.18
N HIS A 68 -13.77 7.53 23.10
CA HIS A 68 -12.41 7.65 23.57
C HIS A 68 -11.60 6.46 23.06
N VAL A 69 -10.55 6.71 22.26
CA VAL A 69 -9.74 5.65 21.67
C VAL A 69 -8.33 5.73 22.22
N GLY A 70 -7.99 4.75 23.05
CA GLY A 70 -6.65 4.47 23.51
C GLY A 70 -5.89 5.64 24.13
N GLU A 71 -4.60 5.43 24.30
CA GLU A 71 -3.71 6.39 24.96
C GLU A 71 -2.77 7.07 23.97
N PHE A 72 -2.82 6.69 22.67
CA PHE A 72 -1.87 7.13 21.65
C PHE A 72 -2.54 7.84 20.48
N PHE A 73 -1.81 8.82 19.94
CA PHE A 73 -2.15 9.51 18.69
C PHE A 73 -1.66 8.76 17.45
N GLY A 74 -1.38 7.48 17.55
CA GLY A 74 -0.70 6.66 16.56
C GLY A 74 0.78 6.48 16.86
N ASN A 75 1.46 5.70 16.03
CA ASN A 75 2.89 5.45 16.19
C ASN A 75 3.69 6.65 15.67
N PHE A 76 4.32 7.41 16.57
CA PHE A 76 5.05 8.63 16.23
C PHE A 76 6.17 8.37 15.21
N ALA A 77 6.97 7.33 15.38
CA ALA A 77 8.07 7.01 14.47
C ALA A 77 7.57 6.67 13.06
N VAL A 78 6.45 5.97 12.95
CA VAL A 78 5.79 5.68 11.67
C VAL A 78 5.30 6.96 11.01
N MET A 79 4.68 7.87 11.76
CA MET A 79 4.26 9.18 11.24
C MET A 79 5.45 10.01 10.75
N MET A 80 6.57 10.01 11.48
CA MET A 80 7.78 10.74 11.09
C MET A 80 8.42 10.16 9.83
N ARG A 81 8.42 8.84 9.65
CA ARG A 81 8.88 8.22 8.39
C ARG A 81 8.02 8.65 7.20
N ALA A 82 6.69 8.55 7.33
CA ALA A 82 5.78 9.00 6.29
C ALA A 82 5.95 10.49 5.97
N TYR A 83 6.11 11.32 6.99
CA TYR A 83 6.35 12.74 6.82
C TYR A 83 7.66 13.02 6.05
N SER A 84 8.75 12.35 6.42
CA SER A 84 10.04 12.48 5.74
C SER A 84 9.94 12.02 4.28
N TYR A 85 9.26 10.92 4.01
CA TYR A 85 9.01 10.43 2.64
C TYR A 85 8.25 11.47 1.81
N ILE A 86 7.16 12.03 2.34
CA ILE A 86 6.37 13.05 1.65
C ILE A 86 7.20 14.32 1.38
N LEU A 87 8.02 14.75 2.35
CA LEU A 87 8.90 15.90 2.18
C LEU A 87 9.96 15.66 1.10
N THR A 88 10.55 14.47 1.07
CA THR A 88 11.56 14.09 0.07
C THR A 88 10.99 14.13 -1.34
N LEU A 89 9.80 13.59 -1.53
CA LEU A 89 9.12 13.61 -2.82
C LEU A 89 8.63 15.01 -3.20
N GLY A 90 8.21 15.78 -2.23
CA GLY A 90 7.59 17.08 -2.45
C GLY A 90 6.21 17.00 -3.12
N ARG A 91 5.60 18.15 -3.29
CA ARG A 91 4.23 18.28 -3.81
C ARG A 91 4.07 17.73 -5.24
N GLU A 92 5.11 17.82 -6.04
CA GLU A 92 5.07 17.39 -7.43
C GLU A 92 5.16 15.87 -7.55
N HIS A 93 6.15 15.25 -6.90
CA HIS A 93 6.43 13.84 -7.11
C HIS A 93 5.49 12.92 -6.32
N VAL A 94 4.95 13.35 -5.17
CA VAL A 94 3.97 12.53 -4.42
C VAL A 94 2.75 12.16 -5.27
N ARG A 95 2.42 12.97 -6.28
CA ARG A 95 1.32 12.68 -7.21
C ARG A 95 1.66 11.62 -8.24
N LYS A 96 2.95 11.35 -8.46
CA LYS A 96 3.45 10.38 -9.43
C LYS A 96 3.57 8.97 -8.85
N VAL A 97 3.54 8.82 -7.53
CA VAL A 97 3.69 7.53 -6.83
C VAL A 97 2.71 6.48 -7.37
N GLY A 98 1.42 6.77 -7.34
CA GLY A 98 0.39 5.84 -7.83
C GLY A 98 0.52 5.50 -9.32
N PRO A 99 0.65 6.49 -10.22
CA PRO A 99 0.88 6.22 -11.64
C PRO A 99 2.13 5.40 -11.93
N LEU A 100 3.26 5.67 -11.26
CA LEU A 100 4.50 4.91 -11.45
C LEU A 100 4.37 3.47 -10.94
N ALA A 101 3.81 3.27 -9.75
CA ALA A 101 3.54 1.92 -9.23
C ALA A 101 2.60 1.13 -10.16
N THR A 102 1.57 1.79 -10.72
CA THR A 102 0.67 1.17 -11.69
C THR A 102 1.40 0.78 -12.98
N LEU A 103 2.28 1.66 -13.48
CA LEU A 103 3.08 1.37 -14.68
C LEU A 103 4.02 0.19 -14.45
N ALA A 104 4.76 0.19 -13.34
CA ALA A 104 5.68 -0.89 -12.99
C ALA A 104 4.97 -2.25 -12.86
N ALA A 105 3.82 -2.29 -12.18
CA ALA A 105 3.04 -3.51 -12.04
C ALA A 105 2.57 -4.07 -13.39
N ASN A 106 2.02 -3.21 -14.26
CA ASN A 106 1.59 -3.67 -15.58
C ASN A 106 2.77 -4.04 -16.49
N TYR A 107 3.92 -3.40 -16.33
CA TYR A 107 5.13 -3.74 -17.07
C TYR A 107 5.58 -5.18 -16.79
N ILE A 108 5.76 -5.55 -15.52
CA ILE A 108 6.11 -6.93 -15.14
C ILE A 108 5.02 -7.91 -15.57
N LYS A 109 3.76 -7.58 -15.29
CA LYS A 109 2.60 -8.43 -15.63
C LYS A 109 2.56 -8.81 -17.12
N GLU A 110 2.73 -7.82 -18.00
CA GLU A 110 2.69 -8.06 -19.43
C GLU A 110 3.95 -8.77 -19.95
N SER A 111 5.12 -8.51 -19.35
CA SER A 111 6.37 -9.18 -19.71
C SER A 111 6.36 -10.67 -19.40
N LEU A 112 5.72 -11.07 -18.30
CA LEU A 112 5.66 -12.47 -17.86
C LEU A 112 4.36 -13.20 -18.23
N ARG A 113 3.49 -12.55 -18.98
CA ARG A 113 2.16 -13.08 -19.31
C ARG A 113 2.19 -14.39 -20.11
N ASP A 114 3.27 -14.68 -20.79
CA ASP A 114 3.39 -15.88 -21.63
C ASP A 114 3.92 -17.09 -20.82
N ASP A 115 4.55 -16.86 -19.68
CA ASP A 115 5.12 -17.88 -18.81
C ASP A 115 4.16 -18.29 -17.68
N TYR A 116 3.34 -17.36 -17.20
CA TYR A 116 2.44 -17.56 -16.07
C TYR A 116 0.97 -17.49 -16.46
N GLU A 117 0.14 -18.24 -15.74
CA GLU A 117 -1.32 -18.10 -15.82
C GLU A 117 -1.74 -16.76 -15.24
N LEU A 118 -2.43 -15.95 -16.05
CA LEU A 118 -2.90 -14.61 -15.70
C LEU A 118 -4.44 -14.62 -15.62
N PRO A 119 -5.03 -14.90 -14.46
CA PRO A 119 -6.49 -15.06 -14.33
C PRO A 119 -7.25 -13.74 -14.54
N ILE A 120 -6.60 -12.59 -14.29
CA ILE A 120 -7.18 -11.26 -14.50
C ILE A 120 -6.32 -10.47 -15.50
N PRO A 121 -6.62 -10.55 -16.80
CA PRO A 121 -5.76 -9.97 -17.85
C PRO A 121 -5.94 -8.46 -18.03
N THR A 122 -6.88 -7.84 -17.34
CA THR A 122 -7.14 -6.40 -17.44
C THR A 122 -6.01 -5.59 -16.80
N VAL A 123 -5.95 -4.30 -17.13
CA VAL A 123 -4.99 -3.36 -16.49
C VAL A 123 -5.21 -3.40 -14.97
N CYS A 124 -4.13 -3.69 -14.25
CA CYS A 124 -4.12 -3.66 -12.78
C CYS A 124 -3.72 -2.26 -12.27
N LYS A 125 -3.89 -2.05 -10.97
CA LYS A 125 -3.34 -0.86 -10.30
C LYS A 125 -1.87 -1.11 -9.95
N HIS A 126 -1.55 -1.23 -8.66
CA HIS A 126 -0.17 -1.35 -8.17
C HIS A 126 0.27 -2.80 -7.92
N GLU A 127 -0.64 -3.74 -8.04
CA GLU A 127 -0.38 -5.17 -7.80
C GLU A 127 -1.19 -6.04 -8.74
N PHE A 128 -0.74 -7.26 -8.96
CA PHE A 128 -1.43 -8.26 -9.75
C PHE A 128 -1.12 -9.67 -9.22
N VAL A 129 -1.86 -10.66 -9.70
CA VAL A 129 -1.72 -12.06 -9.27
C VAL A 129 -1.54 -12.94 -10.48
N PHE A 130 -0.53 -13.81 -10.46
CA PHE A 130 -0.43 -15.00 -11.30
C PHE A 130 -0.96 -16.24 -10.58
N ASP A 131 -1.44 -17.22 -11.32
CA ASP A 131 -1.89 -18.53 -10.79
C ASP A 131 -0.95 -19.67 -11.22
N GLY A 132 0.33 -19.53 -10.87
CA GLY A 132 1.38 -20.47 -11.20
C GLY A 132 1.84 -20.42 -12.66
N LEU A 133 2.77 -21.30 -13.01
CA LEU A 133 3.29 -21.42 -14.38
C LEU A 133 2.23 -21.96 -15.33
N LYS A 134 2.26 -21.55 -16.60
CA LYS A 134 1.44 -22.15 -17.66
C LYS A 134 1.85 -23.57 -17.95
N ASP A 135 3.16 -23.83 -18.04
CA ASP A 135 3.67 -25.20 -18.24
C ASP A 135 3.63 -25.99 -16.94
N LYS A 136 2.56 -26.73 -16.76
CA LYS A 136 2.36 -27.63 -15.61
C LYS A 136 3.17 -28.93 -15.69
N SER A 137 3.80 -29.22 -16.84
CA SER A 137 4.57 -30.46 -17.04
C SER A 137 5.84 -30.51 -16.22
N THR A 138 6.36 -29.36 -15.84
CA THR A 138 7.58 -29.21 -15.01
C THR A 138 7.40 -29.67 -13.58
N GLY A 139 6.15 -29.69 -13.07
CA GLY A 139 5.84 -29.93 -11.67
C GLY A 139 6.30 -28.81 -10.70
N VAL A 140 6.79 -27.68 -11.23
CA VAL A 140 7.21 -26.52 -10.44
C VAL A 140 5.99 -25.79 -9.89
N THR A 141 6.00 -25.56 -8.59
CA THR A 141 4.93 -24.85 -7.89
C THR A 141 5.29 -23.37 -7.66
N THR A 142 4.31 -22.56 -7.32
CA THR A 142 4.55 -21.16 -6.89
C THR A 142 5.49 -21.06 -5.69
N MET A 143 5.47 -22.06 -4.79
CA MET A 143 6.40 -22.14 -3.67
C MET A 143 7.86 -22.29 -4.14
N ASP A 144 8.10 -23.08 -5.17
CA ASP A 144 9.44 -23.29 -5.73
C ASP A 144 9.95 -22.01 -6.38
N VAL A 145 9.10 -21.32 -7.14
CA VAL A 145 9.41 -20.00 -7.71
C VAL A 145 9.75 -18.99 -6.61
N ALA A 146 8.94 -18.89 -5.56
CA ALA A 146 9.19 -17.98 -4.45
C ALA A 146 10.53 -18.26 -3.75
N LYS A 147 10.87 -19.53 -3.52
CA LYS A 147 12.17 -19.93 -2.96
C LYS A 147 13.33 -19.60 -3.91
N ARG A 148 13.12 -19.81 -5.20
CA ARG A 148 14.15 -19.53 -6.20
C ARG A 148 14.45 -18.03 -6.30
N LEU A 149 13.45 -17.17 -6.18
CA LEU A 149 13.65 -15.72 -6.10
C LEU A 149 14.55 -15.32 -4.92
N LEU A 150 14.43 -15.99 -3.77
CA LEU A 150 15.33 -15.76 -2.64
C LEU A 150 16.80 -16.09 -2.96
N ASP A 151 17.05 -17.16 -3.76
CA ASP A 151 18.41 -17.52 -4.19
C ASP A 151 19.04 -16.41 -5.06
N TYR A 152 18.23 -15.66 -5.77
CA TYR A 152 18.67 -14.50 -6.56
C TYR A 152 18.69 -13.18 -5.78
N GLY A 153 18.38 -13.22 -4.49
CA GLY A 153 18.40 -12.05 -3.62
C GLY A 153 17.16 -11.17 -3.67
N TYR A 154 16.10 -11.63 -4.30
CA TYR A 154 14.81 -10.92 -4.30
C TYR A 154 13.95 -11.30 -3.10
N HIS A 155 13.13 -10.37 -2.67
CA HIS A 155 12.09 -10.66 -1.69
C HIS A 155 11.03 -11.58 -2.33
N ALA A 156 10.72 -12.68 -1.68
CA ALA A 156 9.69 -13.59 -2.18
C ALA A 156 8.32 -12.89 -2.18
N PRO A 157 7.55 -13.00 -3.29
CA PRO A 157 6.19 -12.49 -3.34
C PRO A 157 5.29 -13.18 -2.31
N THR A 158 4.15 -12.56 -2.01
CA THR A 158 3.08 -13.22 -1.27
C THR A 158 2.50 -14.34 -2.13
N ILE A 159 2.51 -15.57 -1.61
CA ILE A 159 2.00 -16.75 -2.30
C ILE A 159 0.79 -17.33 -1.60
N TYR A 160 -0.02 -18.10 -2.34
CA TYR A 160 -1.28 -18.73 -1.88
C TYR A 160 -2.29 -17.72 -1.32
N PHE A 161 -2.17 -16.49 -1.76
CA PHE A 161 -3.11 -15.41 -1.48
C PHE A 161 -3.25 -14.51 -2.72
N PRO A 162 -4.48 -14.10 -3.10
CA PRO A 162 -5.78 -14.42 -2.47
C PRO A 162 -6.18 -15.89 -2.65
N LEU A 163 -6.97 -16.41 -1.71
CA LEU A 163 -7.44 -17.81 -1.71
C LEU A 163 -8.35 -18.16 -2.90
N LEU A 164 -8.61 -17.18 -3.75
CA LEU A 164 -9.40 -17.35 -4.98
C LEU A 164 -8.66 -18.18 -6.03
N PHE A 165 -7.33 -18.19 -6.00
CA PHE A 165 -6.46 -18.87 -6.96
C PHE A 165 -5.59 -19.89 -6.24
N HIS A 166 -5.42 -21.05 -6.85
CA HIS A 166 -4.78 -22.20 -6.19
C HIS A 166 -3.26 -22.02 -6.04
N GLU A 167 -2.60 -21.51 -7.08
CA GLU A 167 -1.15 -21.23 -7.12
C GLU A 167 -0.88 -19.72 -7.14
N ALA A 168 -1.66 -18.96 -6.36
CA ALA A 168 -1.57 -17.51 -6.32
C ALA A 168 -0.16 -17.03 -5.97
N MET A 169 0.35 -16.11 -6.77
CA MET A 169 1.58 -15.35 -6.53
C MET A 169 1.29 -13.87 -6.80
N MET A 170 1.31 -13.07 -5.74
CA MET A 170 1.00 -11.64 -5.79
C MET A 170 2.29 -10.82 -5.89
N ILE A 171 2.39 -10.01 -6.93
CA ILE A 171 3.57 -9.17 -7.20
C ILE A 171 3.15 -7.71 -7.12
N GLU A 172 3.89 -6.94 -6.33
CA GLU A 172 3.70 -5.51 -6.10
C GLU A 172 5.05 -4.80 -6.22
N PRO A 173 5.46 -4.37 -7.42
CA PRO A 173 6.59 -3.46 -7.56
C PRO A 173 6.18 -2.07 -7.11
N THR A 174 7.10 -1.38 -6.45
CA THR A 174 6.84 -0.03 -5.96
C THR A 174 7.24 1.03 -6.98
N GLU A 175 6.90 2.29 -6.69
CA GLU A 175 7.30 3.44 -7.50
C GLU A 175 8.81 3.72 -7.47
N ASN A 176 9.53 3.08 -6.55
CA ASN A 176 10.97 3.27 -6.39
C ASN A 176 11.81 2.36 -7.30
N GLU A 177 11.18 1.39 -7.94
CA GLU A 177 11.89 0.47 -8.83
C GLU A 177 12.25 1.15 -10.14
N SER A 178 13.52 1.06 -10.54
CA SER A 178 13.95 1.49 -11.88
C SER A 178 13.59 0.46 -12.94
N VAL A 179 13.61 0.86 -14.20
CA VAL A 179 13.38 -0.06 -15.32
C VAL A 179 14.40 -1.20 -15.30
N GLU A 180 15.65 -0.90 -15.02
CA GLU A 180 16.73 -1.90 -14.93
C GLU A 180 16.47 -2.91 -13.80
N THR A 181 15.90 -2.47 -12.67
CA THR A 181 15.52 -3.38 -11.57
C THR A 181 14.35 -4.26 -11.97
N LEU A 182 13.35 -3.69 -12.67
CA LEU A 182 12.20 -4.45 -13.17
C LEU A 182 12.65 -5.49 -14.21
N ASP A 183 13.51 -5.11 -15.16
CA ASP A 183 14.06 -6.01 -16.18
C ASP A 183 14.85 -7.16 -15.52
N ALA A 184 15.73 -6.85 -14.56
CA ALA A 184 16.47 -7.85 -13.83
C ALA A 184 15.58 -8.82 -13.05
N PHE A 185 14.44 -8.36 -12.53
CA PHE A 185 13.44 -9.23 -11.88
C PHE A 185 12.73 -10.12 -12.90
N ILE A 186 12.42 -9.60 -14.08
CA ILE A 186 11.77 -10.36 -15.15
C ILE A 186 12.70 -11.46 -15.68
N ASP A 187 13.99 -11.17 -15.80
CA ASP A 187 15.00 -12.11 -16.32
C ASP A 187 15.28 -13.30 -15.39
N VAL A 188 14.97 -13.17 -14.10
CA VAL A 188 15.15 -14.21 -13.07
C VAL A 188 13.96 -15.16 -12.98
#